data_24e4709beaf2c645b693f85301de98ae
#
_entry.id   24e4709beaf2c645b693f85301de98ae
#
_cell.length_a   1.000
_cell.length_b   1.000
_cell.length_c   1.000
_cell.angle_alpha   90.00
_cell.angle_beta   90.00
_cell.angle_gamma   90.00
#
_symmetry.space_group_name_H-M   'P 1'
#
loop_
_entity.id
_entity.type
_entity.pdbx_description
1 polymer ?
#
loop_
_entity_poly.entity_id
_entity_poly.type
_entity_poly.pdbx_seq_one_letter_code
_entity_poly.pdbx_strand_id
1 'polypeptide(L)'
;MTAVCTCELARRSDVEAISNMSRWLIEAGLTPMWVPERVLWHMRDRESTVLVARDQTRLVGFAIMQFMDSSAHLNLLGVMPSRQRSGIGRQLLRWLETSAVTAGTFLVKLEVRESNHAARRFYASVGYTETGVVEGYYQGRDNAVRMSRNLSVLKASGG
;
A
#
# COMPACT_ATOMS: atom_id res chain seq x y z
N MET A 1 8.30 24.23 2.56
CA MET A 1 9.27 23.28 1.96
C MET A 1 8.85 21.86 2.34
N THR A 2 8.53 21.04 1.37
CA THR A 2 8.21 19.65 1.62
C THR A 2 9.48 18.88 1.98
N ALA A 3 9.44 18.14 3.08
CA ALA A 3 10.54 17.28 3.45
C ALA A 3 10.75 16.20 2.37
N VAL A 4 11.99 15.99 1.98
CA VAL A 4 12.33 14.96 1.00
C VAL A 4 12.34 13.60 1.70
N CYS A 5 11.44 12.72 1.31
CA CYS A 5 11.40 11.36 1.80
C CYS A 5 12.07 10.42 0.82
N THR A 6 12.78 9.43 1.34
CA THR A 6 13.41 8.39 0.54
C THR A 6 12.60 7.12 0.65
N CYS A 7 12.21 6.55 -0.50
CA CYS A 7 11.57 5.23 -0.55
C CYS A 7 12.64 4.17 -0.78
N GLU A 8 12.62 3.14 0.05
CA GLU A 8 13.58 2.03 -0.05
C GLU A 8 12.95 0.74 0.46
N LEU A 9 13.55 -0.38 0.11
CA LEU A 9 13.12 -1.67 0.63
C LEU A 9 13.27 -1.70 2.15
N ALA A 10 12.30 -2.29 2.84
CA ALA A 10 12.30 -2.38 4.29
C ALA A 10 13.47 -3.22 4.79
N ARG A 11 14.00 -2.84 5.93
CA ARG A 11 15.01 -3.60 6.66
C ARG A 11 14.34 -4.41 7.76
N ARG A 12 15.01 -5.44 8.22
CA ARG A 12 14.49 -6.25 9.33
C ARG A 12 14.16 -5.39 10.57
N SER A 13 14.95 -4.36 10.80
CA SER A 13 14.72 -3.43 11.91
C SER A 13 13.44 -2.59 11.78
N ASP A 14 12.80 -2.59 10.59
CA ASP A 14 11.57 -1.84 10.34
C ASP A 14 10.30 -2.64 10.68
N VAL A 15 10.42 -3.95 10.89
CA VAL A 15 9.27 -4.86 11.00
C VAL A 15 8.32 -4.44 12.12
N GLU A 16 8.84 -4.13 13.29
CA GLU A 16 8.03 -3.71 14.44
C GLU A 16 7.28 -2.41 14.15
N ALA A 17 7.95 -1.43 13.57
CA ALA A 17 7.35 -0.14 13.24
C ALA A 17 6.24 -0.30 12.19
N ILE A 18 6.45 -1.12 11.18
CA ILE A 18 5.44 -1.40 10.15
C ILE A 18 4.21 -2.06 10.79
N SER A 19 4.42 -3.09 11.60
CA SER A 19 3.35 -3.79 12.29
C SER A 19 2.53 -2.85 13.18
N ASN A 20 3.21 -2.01 13.96
CA ASN A 20 2.57 -1.04 14.83
C ASN A 20 1.78 0.00 14.04
N MET A 21 2.33 0.51 12.94
CA MET A 21 1.63 1.49 12.11
C MET A 21 0.39 0.87 11.46
N SER A 22 0.47 -0.36 10.97
CA SER A 22 -0.69 -1.06 10.41
C SER A 22 -1.80 -1.18 11.45
N ARG A 23 -1.43 -1.58 12.66
CA ARG A 23 -2.38 -1.75 13.77
C ARG A 23 -3.18 -0.47 14.05
N TRP A 24 -2.50 0.68 14.08
CA TRP A 24 -3.15 1.95 14.43
C TRP A 24 -3.83 2.63 13.24
N LEU A 25 -3.24 2.53 12.05
CA LEU A 25 -3.70 3.29 10.88
C LEU A 25 -4.70 2.51 10.02
N ILE A 26 -4.54 1.19 9.93
CA ILE A 26 -5.30 0.37 8.98
C ILE A 26 -6.24 -0.59 9.70
N GLU A 27 -5.78 -1.23 10.76
CA GLU A 27 -6.53 -2.28 11.46
C GLU A 27 -7.28 -1.76 12.69
N ALA A 28 -7.45 -0.46 12.85
CA ALA A 28 -8.15 0.11 14.00
C ALA A 28 -9.56 -0.49 14.13
N GLY A 29 -9.89 -0.96 15.33
CA GLY A 29 -11.19 -1.61 15.60
C GLY A 29 -11.27 -3.07 15.18
N LEU A 30 -10.20 -3.63 14.61
CA LEU A 30 -10.12 -5.04 14.21
C LEU A 30 -9.09 -5.77 15.05
N THR A 31 -9.16 -7.10 15.03
CA THR A 31 -8.09 -7.92 15.59
C THR A 31 -6.86 -7.79 14.70
N PRO A 32 -5.71 -7.36 15.24
CA PRO A 32 -4.51 -7.15 14.40
C PRO A 32 -4.07 -8.44 13.73
N MET A 33 -3.93 -8.40 12.40
CA MET A 33 -3.51 -9.53 11.57
C MET A 33 -2.09 -9.33 11.01
N TRP A 34 -1.65 -8.08 10.90
CA TRP A 34 -0.33 -7.76 10.37
C TRP A 34 0.71 -7.70 11.47
N VAL A 35 0.85 -8.84 12.16
CA VAL A 35 1.85 -9.04 13.21
C VAL A 35 3.27 -9.03 12.61
N PRO A 36 4.32 -8.80 13.42
CA PRO A 36 5.70 -8.74 12.90
C PRO A 36 6.10 -9.94 12.04
N GLU A 37 5.69 -11.14 12.43
CA GLU A 37 6.01 -12.38 11.70
C GLU A 37 5.43 -12.36 10.27
N ARG A 38 4.25 -11.80 10.08
CA ARG A 38 3.61 -11.69 8.76
C ARG A 38 4.34 -10.68 7.88
N VAL A 39 4.74 -9.55 8.45
CA VAL A 39 5.54 -8.55 7.73
C VAL A 39 6.85 -9.18 7.28
N LEU A 40 7.52 -9.88 8.20
CA LEU A 40 8.79 -10.55 7.91
C LEU A 40 8.63 -11.63 6.82
N TRP A 41 7.53 -12.36 6.85
CA TRP A 41 7.21 -13.34 5.81
C TRP A 41 7.19 -12.68 4.42
N HIS A 42 6.51 -11.55 4.28
CA HIS A 42 6.45 -10.82 3.02
C HIS A 42 7.82 -10.28 2.60
N MET A 43 8.67 -9.90 3.56
CA MET A 43 10.02 -9.44 3.24
C MET A 43 10.89 -10.57 2.66
N ARG A 44 10.60 -11.82 3.01
CA ARG A 44 11.33 -13.01 2.52
C ARG A 44 10.71 -13.60 1.28
N ASP A 45 9.46 -13.28 0.98
CA ASP A 45 8.75 -13.80 -0.17
C ASP A 45 9.22 -13.10 -1.44
N ARG A 46 9.62 -13.90 -2.44
CA ARG A 46 10.08 -13.37 -3.73
C ARG A 46 9.00 -12.63 -4.50
N GLU A 47 7.74 -12.96 -4.25
CA GLU A 47 6.60 -12.36 -4.93
C GLU A 47 6.02 -11.18 -4.16
N SER A 48 6.72 -10.71 -3.15
CA SER A 48 6.29 -9.56 -2.35
C SER A 48 7.34 -8.47 -2.31
N THR A 49 6.87 -7.22 -2.17
CA THR A 49 7.75 -6.07 -1.92
C THR A 49 7.25 -5.36 -0.68
N VAL A 50 8.14 -5.17 0.29
CA VAL A 50 7.88 -4.36 1.47
C VAL A 50 8.73 -3.11 1.37
N LEU A 51 8.05 -1.96 1.26
CA LEU A 51 8.66 -0.67 0.99
C LEU A 51 8.44 0.26 2.17
N VAL A 52 9.43 1.09 2.48
CA VAL A 52 9.30 2.13 3.51
C VAL A 52 9.67 3.49 2.94
N ALA A 53 9.05 4.52 3.50
CA ALA A 53 9.44 5.91 3.27
C ALA A 53 10.09 6.43 4.53
N ARG A 54 11.29 7.02 4.40
CA ARG A 54 12.03 7.60 5.51
C ARG A 54 12.24 9.08 5.30
N ASP A 55 12.12 9.82 6.39
CA ASP A 55 12.59 11.18 6.48
C ASP A 55 13.85 11.12 7.35
N GLN A 56 15.02 11.20 6.71
CA GLN A 56 16.30 10.91 7.36
C GLN A 56 16.29 9.47 7.88
N THR A 57 16.30 9.28 9.20
CA THR A 57 16.26 7.94 9.81
C THR A 57 14.86 7.51 10.24
N ARG A 58 13.89 8.43 10.20
CA ARG A 58 12.55 8.18 10.72
C ARG A 58 11.67 7.54 9.66
N LEU A 59 11.04 6.42 10.00
CA LEU A 59 10.04 5.77 9.15
C LEU A 59 8.74 6.57 9.23
N VAL A 60 8.29 7.08 8.08
CA VAL A 60 7.09 7.93 8.00
C VAL A 60 5.98 7.30 7.16
N GLY A 61 6.27 6.23 6.45
CA GLY A 61 5.27 5.51 5.66
C GLY A 61 5.78 4.14 5.26
N PHE A 62 4.86 3.31 4.80
CA PHE A 62 5.19 1.95 4.34
C PHE A 62 4.14 1.45 3.37
N ALA A 63 4.50 0.44 2.60
CA ALA A 63 3.56 -0.26 1.71
C ALA A 63 4.01 -1.70 1.52
N ILE A 64 3.05 -2.59 1.32
CA ILE A 64 3.31 -4.00 1.00
C ILE A 64 2.50 -4.36 -0.23
N MET A 65 3.19 -4.85 -1.26
CA MET A 65 2.58 -5.32 -2.50
C MET A 65 2.98 -6.76 -2.76
N GLN A 66 2.01 -7.56 -3.17
CA GLN A 66 2.23 -8.96 -3.53
C GLN A 66 1.91 -9.15 -5.00
N PHE A 67 2.83 -9.77 -5.74
CA PHE A 67 2.67 -10.06 -7.16
C PHE A 67 2.02 -11.42 -7.34
N MET A 68 0.96 -11.45 -8.15
CA MET A 68 0.26 -12.65 -8.56
C MET A 68 0.60 -12.95 -10.03
N ASP A 69 -0.04 -13.95 -10.64
CA ASP A 69 0.26 -14.34 -12.02
C ASP A 69 0.01 -13.22 -13.02
N SER A 70 -1.12 -12.54 -12.93
CA SER A 70 -1.51 -11.50 -13.89
C SER A 70 -1.82 -10.15 -13.26
N SER A 71 -1.70 -10.04 -11.94
CA SER A 71 -2.01 -8.81 -11.21
C SER A 71 -1.08 -8.65 -10.02
N ALA A 72 -1.07 -7.46 -9.44
CA ALA A 72 -0.43 -7.19 -8.17
C ALA A 72 -1.50 -6.75 -7.17
N HIS A 73 -1.34 -7.14 -5.93
CA HIS A 73 -2.25 -6.78 -4.85
C HIS A 73 -1.53 -5.86 -3.87
N LEU A 74 -2.04 -4.66 -3.70
CA LEU A 74 -1.55 -3.74 -2.67
C LEU A 74 -2.20 -4.13 -1.35
N ASN A 75 -1.42 -4.82 -0.51
CA ASN A 75 -1.93 -5.34 0.76
C ASN A 75 -2.07 -4.25 1.82
N LEU A 76 -1.09 -3.36 1.90
CA LEU A 76 -1.05 -2.28 2.88
C LEU A 76 -0.41 -1.03 2.25
N LEU A 77 -0.92 0.12 2.66
CA LEU A 77 -0.29 1.42 2.43
C LEU A 77 -0.66 2.32 3.59
N GLY A 78 0.33 2.79 4.33
CA GLY A 78 0.11 3.66 5.48
C GLY A 78 1.13 4.79 5.53
N VAL A 79 0.67 5.97 5.96
CA VAL A 79 1.52 7.15 6.18
C VAL A 79 1.19 7.71 7.55
N MET A 80 2.22 8.09 8.32
CA MET A 80 2.02 8.71 9.63
C MET A 80 1.04 9.89 9.52
N PRO A 81 0.08 10.02 10.47
CA PRO A 81 -0.94 11.08 10.39
C PRO A 81 -0.35 12.48 10.23
N SER A 82 0.76 12.76 10.91
CA SER A 82 1.43 14.07 10.85
C SER A 82 2.08 14.34 9.49
N ARG A 83 2.20 13.33 8.65
CA ARG A 83 2.87 13.43 7.35
C ARG A 83 1.93 13.11 6.18
N GLN A 84 0.63 12.91 6.45
CA GLN A 84 -0.36 12.71 5.41
C GLN A 84 -0.54 14.02 4.62
N ARG A 85 -1.01 13.90 3.37
CA ARG A 85 -1.20 15.00 2.43
C ARG A 85 0.10 15.71 2.01
N SER A 86 1.25 15.08 2.24
CA SER A 86 2.56 15.60 1.82
C SER A 86 3.14 14.87 0.60
N GLY A 87 2.36 13.96 -0.01
CA GLY A 87 2.79 13.23 -1.20
C GLY A 87 3.51 11.92 -0.94
N ILE A 88 3.68 11.53 0.32
CA ILE A 88 4.40 10.29 0.69
C ILE A 88 3.67 9.05 0.18
N GLY A 89 2.35 8.98 0.37
CA GLY A 89 1.55 7.86 -0.13
C GLY A 89 1.64 7.71 -1.64
N ARG A 90 1.57 8.83 -2.36
CA ARG A 90 1.72 8.86 -3.81
C ARG A 90 3.12 8.38 -4.23
N GLN A 91 4.16 8.80 -3.53
CA GLN A 91 5.54 8.42 -3.80
C GLN A 91 5.76 6.91 -3.60
N LEU A 92 5.24 6.36 -2.52
CA LEU A 92 5.28 4.91 -2.25
C LEU A 92 4.55 4.14 -3.36
N LEU A 93 3.35 4.58 -3.69
CA LEU A 93 2.53 3.90 -4.70
C LEU A 93 3.17 3.94 -6.08
N ARG A 94 3.72 5.08 -6.48
CA ARG A 94 4.43 5.21 -7.77
C ARG A 94 5.64 4.30 -7.87
N TRP A 95 6.39 4.17 -6.78
CA TRP A 95 7.54 3.25 -6.73
C TRP A 95 7.08 1.82 -7.02
N LEU A 96 6.00 1.39 -6.35
CA LEU A 96 5.44 0.05 -6.54
C LEU A 96 4.86 -0.14 -7.93
N GLU A 97 4.15 0.85 -8.45
CA GLU A 97 3.58 0.78 -9.81
C GLU A 97 4.67 0.67 -10.87
N THR A 98 5.76 1.43 -10.73
CA THR A 98 6.91 1.32 -11.62
C THR A 98 7.53 -0.06 -11.56
N SER A 99 7.66 -0.63 -10.36
CA SER A 99 8.15 -2.00 -10.17
C SER A 99 7.24 -3.02 -10.85
N ALA A 100 5.92 -2.84 -10.74
CA ALA A 100 4.94 -3.72 -11.38
C ALA A 100 5.07 -3.69 -12.91
N VAL A 101 5.14 -2.50 -13.49
CA VAL A 101 5.29 -2.34 -14.94
C VAL A 101 6.59 -2.99 -15.42
N THR A 102 7.70 -2.78 -14.70
CA THR A 102 8.99 -3.38 -15.01
C THR A 102 8.93 -4.90 -14.98
N ALA A 103 8.15 -5.48 -14.06
CA ALA A 103 7.95 -6.92 -13.96
C ALA A 103 6.94 -7.48 -14.98
N GLY A 104 6.31 -6.61 -15.79
CA GLY A 104 5.30 -7.02 -16.76
C GLY A 104 3.91 -7.20 -16.18
N THR A 105 3.65 -6.64 -15.00
CA THR A 105 2.36 -6.70 -14.33
C THR A 105 1.66 -5.35 -14.46
N PHE A 106 0.48 -5.33 -15.07
CA PHE A 106 -0.19 -4.08 -15.43
C PHE A 106 -1.50 -3.82 -14.71
N LEU A 107 -1.94 -4.70 -13.83
CA LEU A 107 -3.16 -4.53 -13.06
C LEU A 107 -2.84 -4.55 -11.56
N VAL A 108 -3.14 -3.45 -10.88
CA VAL A 108 -2.99 -3.35 -9.42
C VAL A 108 -4.38 -3.32 -8.80
N LYS A 109 -4.59 -4.17 -7.82
CA LYS A 109 -5.86 -4.31 -7.08
C LYS A 109 -5.63 -4.02 -5.60
N LEU A 110 -6.66 -3.48 -4.96
CA LEU A 110 -6.64 -3.24 -3.51
C LEU A 110 -8.05 -3.29 -2.94
N GLU A 111 -8.12 -3.42 -1.63
CA GLU A 111 -9.35 -3.25 -0.86
C GLU A 111 -9.12 -2.14 0.16
N VAL A 112 -10.15 -1.34 0.39
CA VAL A 112 -10.15 -0.26 1.37
C VAL A 112 -11.48 -0.30 2.11
N ARG A 113 -11.48 0.03 3.43
CA ARG A 113 -12.74 0.07 4.18
C ARG A 113 -13.73 1.00 3.50
N GLU A 114 -14.96 0.55 3.37
CA GLU A 114 -16.02 1.36 2.74
C GLU A 114 -16.18 2.72 3.42
N SER A 115 -16.04 2.76 4.75
CA SER A 115 -16.15 3.97 5.54
C SER A 115 -14.91 4.89 5.46
N ASN A 116 -13.81 4.42 4.91
CA ASN A 116 -12.59 5.21 4.82
C ASN A 116 -12.61 6.11 3.57
N HIS A 117 -13.39 7.18 3.64
CA HIS A 117 -13.58 8.08 2.51
C HIS A 117 -12.29 8.79 2.09
N ALA A 118 -11.42 9.10 3.03
CA ALA A 118 -10.14 9.76 2.73
C ALA A 118 -9.24 8.86 1.86
N ALA A 119 -9.14 7.58 2.21
CA ALA A 119 -8.37 6.61 1.42
C ALA A 119 -9.00 6.40 0.04
N ARG A 120 -10.32 6.27 -0.03
CA ARG A 120 -11.03 6.11 -1.30
C ARG A 120 -10.77 7.30 -2.23
N ARG A 121 -10.83 8.53 -1.72
CA ARG A 121 -10.50 9.73 -2.48
C ARG A 121 -9.04 9.77 -2.91
N PHE A 122 -8.13 9.34 -2.03
CA PHE A 122 -6.71 9.26 -2.35
C PHE A 122 -6.48 8.34 -3.55
N TYR A 123 -6.99 7.11 -3.49
CA TYR A 123 -6.81 6.16 -4.58
C TYR A 123 -7.46 6.63 -5.88
N ALA A 124 -8.65 7.22 -5.80
CA ALA A 124 -9.30 7.80 -6.98
C ALA A 124 -8.42 8.90 -7.61
N SER A 125 -7.80 9.73 -6.78
CA SER A 125 -6.95 10.84 -7.26
C SER A 125 -5.68 10.36 -7.96
N VAL A 126 -5.23 9.14 -7.69
CA VAL A 126 -4.03 8.56 -8.32
C VAL A 126 -4.36 7.51 -9.38
N GLY A 127 -5.62 7.47 -9.83
CA GLY A 127 -6.00 6.70 -11.00
C GLY A 127 -6.70 5.37 -10.75
N TYR A 128 -7.07 5.08 -9.50
CA TYR A 128 -7.82 3.85 -9.19
C TYR A 128 -9.32 4.08 -9.33
N THR A 129 -10.02 3.05 -9.79
CA THR A 129 -11.49 3.07 -9.91
C THR A 129 -12.09 2.01 -8.99
N GLU A 130 -13.25 2.33 -8.42
CA GLU A 130 -14.00 1.38 -7.60
C GLU A 130 -14.64 0.33 -8.50
N THR A 131 -14.46 -0.96 -8.16
CA THR A 131 -14.96 -2.07 -8.96
C THR A 131 -16.03 -2.89 -8.25
N GLY A 132 -16.20 -2.73 -6.95
CA GLY A 132 -17.23 -3.44 -6.20
C GLY A 132 -17.10 -3.29 -4.71
N VAL A 133 -18.08 -3.85 -4.00
CA VAL A 133 -18.12 -3.88 -2.54
C VAL A 133 -18.13 -5.33 -2.10
N VAL A 134 -17.33 -5.65 -1.09
CA VAL A 134 -17.32 -6.98 -0.45
C VAL A 134 -17.82 -6.84 0.96
N GLU A 135 -19.03 -7.36 1.20
CA GLU A 135 -19.63 -7.29 2.54
C GLU A 135 -18.85 -8.14 3.52
N GLY A 136 -18.64 -7.60 4.72
CA GLY A 136 -17.98 -8.30 5.80
C GLY A 136 -16.52 -8.68 5.56
N TYR A 137 -15.87 -8.06 4.59
CA TYR A 137 -14.48 -8.37 4.22
C TYR A 137 -13.52 -8.27 5.40
N TYR A 138 -13.69 -7.26 6.25
CA TYR A 138 -12.85 -7.04 7.42
C TYR A 138 -13.45 -7.74 8.63
N GLN A 139 -13.16 -9.04 8.76
CA GLN A 139 -13.52 -9.87 9.93
C GLN A 139 -15.03 -9.90 10.21
N GLY A 140 -15.85 -9.79 9.14
CA GLY A 140 -17.30 -9.77 9.26
C GLY A 140 -17.87 -8.48 9.84
N ARG A 141 -17.03 -7.49 10.14
CA ARG A 141 -17.45 -6.24 10.80
C ARG A 141 -17.63 -5.09 9.82
N ASP A 142 -16.68 -4.92 8.91
CA ASP A 142 -16.67 -3.81 7.97
C ASP A 142 -16.64 -4.31 6.54
N ASN A 143 -17.31 -3.59 5.65
CA ASN A 143 -17.26 -3.85 4.22
C ASN A 143 -16.00 -3.25 3.61
N ALA A 144 -15.56 -3.84 2.51
CA ALA A 144 -14.47 -3.31 1.70
C ALA A 144 -15.01 -2.79 0.37
N VAL A 145 -14.41 -1.73 -0.12
CA VAL A 145 -14.52 -1.29 -1.51
C VAL A 145 -13.29 -1.82 -2.24
N ARG A 146 -13.51 -2.54 -3.34
CA ARG A 146 -12.43 -2.97 -4.23
C ARG A 146 -12.13 -1.88 -5.22
N MET A 147 -10.85 -1.64 -5.45
CA MET A 147 -10.38 -0.66 -6.42
C MET A 147 -9.26 -1.27 -7.25
N SER A 148 -9.12 -0.80 -8.48
CA SER A 148 -8.04 -1.25 -9.34
C SER A 148 -7.57 -0.16 -10.29
N ARG A 149 -6.35 -0.32 -10.78
CA ARG A 149 -5.77 0.54 -11.80
C ARG A 149 -5.08 -0.32 -12.84
N ASN A 150 -5.35 -0.04 -14.11
CA ASN A 150 -4.65 -0.66 -15.23
C ASN A 150 -3.46 0.23 -15.61
N LEU A 151 -2.26 -0.29 -15.45
CA LEU A 151 -1.01 0.44 -15.69
C LEU A 151 -0.53 0.36 -17.16
N SER A 152 -1.25 -0.34 -18.03
CA SER A 152 -0.82 -0.51 -19.43
C SER A 152 -0.74 0.83 -20.17
N VAL A 153 -1.55 1.82 -19.76
CA VAL A 153 -1.52 3.18 -20.31
C VAL A 153 -0.17 3.85 -20.05
N LEU A 154 0.44 3.61 -18.87
CA LEU A 154 1.76 4.17 -18.53
C LEU A 154 2.84 3.60 -19.43
N LYS A 155 2.78 2.31 -19.77
CA LYS A 155 3.72 1.68 -20.68
C LYS A 155 3.61 2.29 -22.09
N ALA A 156 2.38 2.50 -22.58
CA ALA A 156 2.13 3.08 -23.90
C ALA A 156 2.64 4.52 -23.98
N SER A 157 2.46 5.33 -22.94
CA SER A 157 2.91 6.72 -22.92
C SER A 157 4.40 6.87 -22.62
N GLY A 158 5.03 5.87 -22.03
CA GLY A 158 6.46 5.85 -21.74
C GLY A 158 7.32 5.31 -22.90
N GLY A 159 6.65 4.81 -23.92
CA GLY A 159 7.31 4.30 -25.11
C GLY A 159 7.69 5.40 -26.07
#